data_993b4985ee5bd1916c3e2510e15ad33a
#
_entry.id   993b4985ee5bd1916c3e2510e15ad33a
#
_cell.length_a   1.000
_cell.length_b   1.000
_cell.length_c   1.000
_cell.angle_alpha   90.00
_cell.angle_beta   90.00
_cell.angle_gamma   90.00
#
_symmetry.space_group_name_H-M   'P 1'
#
loop_
_entity.id
_entity.type
_entity.pdbx_description
1 polymer ?
#
loop_
_entity_poly.entity_id
_entity_poly.type
_entity_poly.pdbx_seq_one_letter_code
_entity_poly.pdbx_strand_id
1 'polypeptide(L)'
;MSEYSYYDNMRDTPRISKSVFIKYDFRDTNNKSVSTGIATTRDLSVGGTKFLCSAAVRKDYIVKLQIQLDKINQVGVIGTVAWVEIPKPGQFLVGIQFQSMPETSKAKIVKFLNSLAP
;
A
#
# COMPACT_ATOMS: atom_id res chain seq x y z
N MET A 1 9.59 -13.75 12.78
CA MET A 1 9.30 -13.31 12.50
C MET A 1 8.35 -13.10 12.14
N SER A 2 8.11 -13.03 12.09
CA SER A 2 7.45 -12.81 11.63
C SER A 2 6.80 -12.20 10.92
N GLU A 3 5.96 -11.96 10.86
CA GLU A 3 5.52 -11.34 10.13
C GLU A 3 5.88 -10.52 9.74
N TYR A 4 5.85 -10.71 10.22
CA TYR A 4 6.64 -9.91 9.94
C TYR A 4 7.82 -10.50 9.36
N SER A 5 7.82 -11.83 9.15
CA SER A 5 8.94 -12.42 8.50
C SER A 5 9.23 -11.79 7.15
N TYR A 6 8.19 -11.33 6.43
CA TYR A 6 8.41 -10.61 5.20
C TYR A 6 9.29 -9.39 5.42
N TYR A 7 8.99 -8.61 6.45
CA TYR A 7 9.80 -7.45 6.74
C TYR A 7 11.13 -7.81 7.33
N ASP A 8 11.21 -8.91 8.05
CA ASP A 8 12.48 -9.38 8.54
C ASP A 8 13.39 -9.75 7.40
N ASN A 9 12.84 -10.40 6.38
CA ASN A 9 13.60 -10.73 5.20
C ASN A 9 13.97 -9.53 4.38
N MET A 10 13.24 -8.47 4.55
CA MET A 10 13.44 -7.23 3.82
C MET A 10 14.20 -6.21 4.65
N ARG A 11 14.79 -6.63 5.76
CA ARG A 11 15.41 -5.64 6.62
C ARG A 11 16.62 -5.00 6.03
N ASP A 12 17.18 -5.58 4.99
CA ASP A 12 18.23 -4.90 4.24
C ASP A 12 17.69 -3.75 3.45
N THR A 13 16.38 -3.71 3.25
CA THR A 13 15.69 -2.61 2.61
C THR A 13 15.31 -1.62 3.70
N PRO A 14 15.62 -0.36 3.53
CA PRO A 14 15.28 0.59 4.57
C PRO A 14 13.77 0.69 4.75
N ARG A 15 13.35 0.86 5.98
CA ARG A 15 11.97 1.20 6.26
C ARG A 15 11.80 2.66 5.95
N ILE A 16 10.64 3.01 5.39
CA ILE A 16 10.36 4.40 5.16
C ILE A 16 10.10 5.08 6.49
N SER A 17 10.72 6.23 6.68
CA SER A 17 10.55 7.01 7.90
C SER A 17 9.59 8.16 7.71
N LYS A 18 9.22 8.45 6.46
CA LYS A 18 8.33 9.56 6.19
C LYS A 18 7.02 9.02 5.61
N SER A 19 5.93 9.70 5.94
CA SER A 19 4.62 9.30 5.47
C SER A 19 4.48 9.51 3.97
N VAL A 20 3.82 8.59 3.35
CA VAL A 20 3.53 8.62 1.92
C VAL A 20 2.02 8.68 1.77
N PHE A 21 1.51 9.61 0.97
CA PHE A 21 0.09 9.74 0.73
C PHE A 21 -0.37 8.75 -0.32
N ILE A 22 -1.54 8.18 -0.06
CA ILE A 22 -2.16 7.22 -0.96
C ILE A 22 -3.59 7.65 -1.20
N LYS A 23 -3.98 7.69 -2.47
CA LYS A 23 -5.39 7.76 -2.85
C LYS A 23 -5.83 6.35 -3.18
N TYR A 24 -6.94 5.92 -2.61
CA TYR A 24 -7.42 4.56 -2.83
C TYR A 24 -8.82 4.54 -3.43
N ASP A 25 -9.08 3.50 -4.20
CA ASP A 25 -10.40 3.20 -4.75
C ASP A 25 -10.57 1.70 -4.59
N PHE A 26 -11.30 1.29 -3.55
CA PHE A 26 -11.60 -0.11 -3.32
C PHE A 26 -12.77 -0.54 -4.19
N ARG A 27 -12.64 -1.70 -4.80
CA ARG A 27 -13.67 -2.30 -5.64
C ARG A 27 -13.95 -3.71 -5.18
N ASP A 28 -15.23 -4.08 -5.21
CA ASP A 28 -15.61 -5.43 -4.83
C ASP A 28 -15.29 -6.41 -5.96
N THR A 29 -15.66 -7.67 -5.77
CA THR A 29 -15.37 -8.72 -6.76
C THR A 29 -16.12 -8.53 -8.06
N ASN A 30 -17.12 -7.66 -8.10
CA ASN A 30 -17.83 -7.29 -9.31
C ASN A 30 -17.29 -6.01 -9.95
N ASN A 31 -16.14 -5.54 -9.45
CA ASN A 31 -15.47 -4.33 -9.94
C ASN A 31 -16.29 -3.06 -9.69
N LYS A 32 -17.15 -3.09 -8.71
CA LYS A 32 -17.95 -1.94 -8.34
C LYS A 32 -17.23 -1.16 -7.24
N SER A 33 -17.13 0.15 -7.40
CA SER A 33 -16.48 0.98 -6.41
C SER A 33 -17.22 0.91 -5.09
N VAL A 34 -16.50 0.59 -4.04
CA VAL A 34 -17.06 0.44 -2.69
C VAL A 34 -16.74 1.67 -1.86
N SER A 35 -15.52 2.15 -1.96
CA SER A 35 -15.07 3.28 -1.16
C SER A 35 -13.84 3.90 -1.78
N THR A 36 -13.79 5.22 -1.75
CA THR A 36 -12.61 5.97 -2.17
C THR A 36 -12.19 6.88 -1.05
N GLY A 37 -10.90 7.21 -1.01
CA GLY A 37 -10.42 8.12 0.01
C GLY A 37 -8.93 8.32 -0.06
N ILE A 38 -8.40 8.92 0.99
CA ILE A 38 -6.98 9.23 1.11
C ILE A 38 -6.49 8.66 2.43
N ALA A 39 -5.30 8.09 2.40
CA ALA A 39 -4.66 7.57 3.59
C ALA A 39 -3.18 7.89 3.53
N THR A 40 -2.46 7.54 4.58
CA THR A 40 -1.00 7.63 4.58
C THR A 40 -0.44 6.29 5.01
N THR A 41 0.76 6.01 4.53
CA THR A 41 1.48 4.82 4.97
C THR A 41 2.93 5.16 5.26
N ARG A 42 3.52 4.41 6.18
CA ARG A 42 4.96 4.40 6.39
C ARG A 42 5.52 3.03 6.10
N ASP A 43 4.75 2.22 5.40
CA ASP A 43 5.06 0.81 5.20
C ASP A 43 4.84 0.48 3.74
N LEU A 44 5.80 0.87 2.92
CA LEU A 44 5.74 0.68 1.48
C LEU A 44 6.92 -0.14 1.02
N SER A 45 6.65 -1.14 0.17
CA SER A 45 7.68 -1.93 -0.50
C SER A 45 7.27 -2.11 -1.96
N VAL A 46 8.11 -2.77 -2.74
CA VAL A 46 7.76 -3.05 -4.13
C VAL A 46 6.64 -4.08 -4.24
N GLY A 47 6.38 -4.82 -3.18
CA GLY A 47 5.35 -5.86 -3.19
C GLY A 47 4.03 -5.45 -2.58
N GLY A 48 3.98 -4.37 -1.83
CA GLY A 48 2.75 -4.00 -1.17
C GLY A 48 2.89 -2.86 -0.20
N THR A 49 1.80 -2.59 0.48
CA THR A 49 1.72 -1.54 1.49
C THR A 49 0.63 -1.90 2.49
N LYS A 50 0.64 -1.24 3.63
CA LYS A 50 -0.49 -1.32 4.55
C LYS A 50 -0.81 0.06 5.07
N PHE A 51 -2.07 0.30 5.34
CA PHE A 51 -2.51 1.60 5.84
C PHE A 51 -3.84 1.47 6.58
N LEU A 52 -4.11 2.48 7.40
CA LEU A 52 -5.38 2.59 8.11
C LEU A 52 -6.36 3.35 7.26
N CYS A 53 -7.59 2.89 7.25
CA CYS A 53 -8.68 3.61 6.59
C CYS A 53 -9.97 3.36 7.35
N SER A 54 -11.02 4.09 6.96
CA SER A 54 -12.35 3.89 7.54
C SER A 54 -13.25 3.08 6.61
N ALA A 55 -12.70 2.55 5.52
CA ALA A 55 -13.46 1.78 4.56
C ALA A 55 -13.63 0.34 5.03
N ALA A 56 -14.88 -0.11 5.09
CA ALA A 56 -15.19 -1.49 5.46
C ALA A 56 -15.00 -2.38 4.23
N VAL A 57 -13.81 -2.89 4.05
CA VAL A 57 -13.47 -3.71 2.89
C VAL A 57 -13.20 -5.13 3.34
N ARG A 58 -13.15 -6.04 2.38
CA ARG A 58 -12.91 -7.45 2.65
C ARG A 58 -11.69 -7.92 1.90
N LYS A 59 -11.15 -9.01 2.41
CA LYS A 59 -10.08 -9.71 1.71
C LYS A 59 -10.52 -9.98 0.26
N ASP A 60 -9.57 -9.89 -0.66
CA ASP A 60 -9.73 -10.14 -2.09
C ASP A 60 -10.43 -9.00 -2.86
N TYR A 61 -10.86 -7.95 -2.19
CA TYR A 61 -11.29 -6.76 -2.93
C TYR A 61 -10.10 -6.22 -3.71
N ILE A 62 -10.40 -5.65 -4.86
CA ILE A 62 -9.40 -5.00 -5.70
C ILE A 62 -9.26 -3.56 -5.23
N VAL A 63 -8.06 -3.03 -5.30
CA VAL A 63 -7.84 -1.63 -4.96
C VAL A 63 -6.96 -0.98 -6.02
N LYS A 64 -7.38 0.19 -6.46
CA LYS A 64 -6.56 1.03 -7.32
C LYS A 64 -5.93 2.08 -6.43
N LEU A 65 -4.62 2.17 -6.47
CA LEU A 65 -3.88 3.10 -5.63
C LEU A 65 -3.14 4.11 -6.48
N GLN A 66 -3.12 5.33 -6.00
CA GLN A 66 -2.19 6.34 -6.47
C GLN A 66 -1.32 6.70 -5.31
N ILE A 67 -0.03 6.47 -5.43
CA ILE A 67 0.92 6.63 -4.35
C ILE A 67 1.79 7.84 -4.67
N GLN A 68 1.73 8.84 -3.79
CA GLN A 68 2.51 10.06 -3.95
C GLN A 68 3.84 9.87 -3.25
N LEU A 69 4.86 9.51 -4.01
CA LEU A 69 6.18 9.22 -3.45
C LEU A 69 6.87 10.47 -2.95
N ASP A 70 6.82 11.53 -3.75
CA ASP A 70 7.35 12.84 -3.37
C ASP A 70 6.55 13.91 -4.11
N LYS A 71 7.05 15.14 -4.12
CA LYS A 71 6.29 16.26 -4.67
C LYS A 71 5.98 16.10 -6.15
N ILE A 72 6.82 15.36 -6.88
CA ILE A 72 6.67 15.26 -8.33
C ILE A 72 6.47 13.83 -8.82
N ASN A 73 6.68 12.83 -7.98
CA ASN A 73 6.59 11.43 -8.39
C ASN A 73 5.38 10.75 -7.81
N GLN A 74 4.53 10.27 -8.68
CA GLN A 74 3.30 9.58 -8.33
C GLN A 74 3.23 8.32 -9.16
N VAL A 75 2.79 7.23 -8.56
CA VAL A 75 2.67 5.96 -9.27
C VAL A 75 1.29 5.37 -9.07
N GLY A 76 0.79 4.73 -10.13
CA GLY A 76 -0.47 4.00 -10.08
C GLY A 76 -0.20 2.52 -9.93
N VAL A 77 -0.95 1.87 -9.07
CA VAL A 77 -0.78 0.45 -8.80
C VAL A 77 -2.14 -0.18 -8.63
N ILE A 78 -2.29 -1.41 -9.09
CA ILE A 78 -3.48 -2.20 -8.83
C ILE A 78 -3.06 -3.31 -7.88
N GLY A 79 -3.81 -3.48 -6.80
CA GLY A 79 -3.54 -4.51 -5.83
C GLY A 79 -4.80 -5.20 -5.36
N THR A 80 -4.63 -6.12 -4.44
CA THR A 80 -5.74 -6.80 -3.80
C THR A 80 -5.56 -6.69 -2.29
N VAL A 81 -6.69 -6.72 -1.59
CA VAL A 81 -6.67 -6.72 -0.13
C VAL A 81 -6.26 -8.12 0.31
N ALA A 82 -5.08 -8.23 0.90
CA ALA A 82 -4.54 -9.50 1.35
C ALA A 82 -5.07 -9.87 2.74
N TRP A 83 -5.27 -8.87 3.59
CA TRP A 83 -5.80 -9.10 4.94
C TRP A 83 -6.36 -7.79 5.49
N VAL A 84 -7.22 -7.94 6.49
CA VAL A 84 -7.85 -6.80 7.17
C VAL A 84 -7.79 -7.06 8.66
N GLU A 85 -7.43 -6.03 9.42
CA GLU A 85 -7.52 -6.04 10.89
C GLU A 85 -8.34 -4.84 11.33
N ILE A 86 -8.99 -4.97 12.46
CA ILE A 86 -9.80 -3.88 13.01
C ILE A 86 -9.20 -3.50 14.36
N PRO A 87 -8.24 -2.55 14.39
CA PRO A 87 -7.60 -2.17 15.65
C PRO A 87 -8.58 -1.56 16.65
N LYS A 88 -9.60 -0.90 16.15
CA LYS A 88 -10.69 -0.42 16.98
C LYS A 88 -11.90 -0.15 16.09
N PRO A 89 -13.11 -0.03 16.68
CA PRO A 89 -14.32 0.17 15.87
C PRO A 89 -14.18 1.35 14.92
N GLY A 90 -14.57 1.11 13.66
CA GLY A 90 -14.52 2.15 12.64
C GLY A 90 -13.17 2.34 11.98
N GLN A 91 -12.15 1.62 12.41
CA GLN A 91 -10.83 1.67 11.80
C GLN A 91 -10.45 0.32 11.23
N PHE A 92 -9.93 0.33 10.03
CA PHE A 92 -9.53 -0.88 9.33
C PHE A 92 -8.08 -0.73 8.90
N LEU A 93 -7.25 -1.65 9.36
CA LEU A 93 -5.86 -1.73 8.90
C LEU A 93 -5.87 -2.76 7.78
N VAL A 94 -5.50 -2.32 6.58
CA VAL A 94 -5.56 -3.17 5.40
C VAL A 94 -4.17 -3.41 4.86
N GLY A 95 -3.88 -4.66 4.55
CA GLY A 95 -2.64 -5.05 3.87
C GLY A 95 -2.94 -5.27 2.41
N ILE A 96 -2.20 -4.59 1.55
CA ILE A 96 -2.40 -4.62 0.10
C ILE A 96 -1.22 -5.31 -0.54
N GLN A 97 -1.51 -6.29 -1.37
CA GLN A 97 -0.53 -6.94 -2.21
C GLN A 97 -0.64 -6.35 -3.60
N PHE A 98 0.45 -5.83 -4.13
CA PHE A 98 0.44 -5.26 -5.47
C PHE A 98 0.37 -6.38 -6.50
N GLN A 99 -0.53 -6.24 -7.45
CA GLN A 99 -0.75 -7.25 -8.49
C GLN A 99 -0.21 -6.81 -9.83
N SER A 100 -0.33 -5.54 -10.13
CA SER A 100 0.03 -5.04 -11.45
C SER A 100 0.49 -3.60 -11.34
N MET A 101 1.62 -3.33 -11.95
CA MET A 101 2.08 -1.97 -12.11
C MET A 101 3.04 -1.93 -13.30
N PRO A 102 3.10 -0.79 -14.00
CA PRO A 102 4.09 -0.62 -15.06
C PRO A 102 5.51 -0.71 -14.51
N GLU A 103 6.44 -1.14 -15.34
CA GLU A 103 7.85 -1.20 -14.92
C GLU A 103 8.37 0.17 -14.50
N THR A 104 7.88 1.22 -15.13
CA THR A 104 8.27 2.58 -14.75
C THR A 104 7.82 2.91 -13.34
N SER A 105 6.64 2.45 -12.93
CA SER A 105 6.16 2.64 -11.57
C SER A 105 7.00 1.88 -10.57
N LYS A 106 7.32 0.63 -10.90
CA LYS A 106 8.16 -0.20 -10.05
C LYS A 106 9.54 0.44 -9.86
N ALA A 107 10.12 0.93 -10.95
CA ALA A 107 11.41 1.59 -10.88
C ALA A 107 11.37 2.84 -9.99
N LYS A 108 10.29 3.60 -10.05
CA LYS A 108 10.12 4.77 -9.19
C LYS A 108 10.04 4.39 -7.73
N ILE A 109 9.32 3.32 -7.41
CA ILE A 109 9.21 2.86 -6.02
C ILE A 109 10.58 2.42 -5.52
N VAL A 110 11.29 1.62 -6.32
CA VAL A 110 12.63 1.15 -5.94
C VAL A 110 13.56 2.33 -5.69
N LYS A 111 13.56 3.29 -6.61
CA LYS A 111 14.42 4.46 -6.48
C LYS A 111 14.07 5.26 -5.22
N PHE A 112 12.78 5.42 -4.97
CA PHE A 112 12.32 6.13 -3.79
C PHE A 112 12.80 5.45 -2.50
N LEU A 113 12.61 4.14 -2.40
CA LEU A 113 13.02 3.39 -1.21
C LEU A 113 14.53 3.44 -1.02
N ASN A 114 15.28 3.35 -2.10
CA ASN A 114 16.74 3.43 -2.01
C ASN A 114 17.21 4.81 -1.58
N SER A 115 16.48 5.85 -1.95
CA SER A 115 16.85 7.22 -1.57
C SER A 115 16.66 7.48 -0.07
N LEU A 116 15.92 6.62 0.61
CA LEU A 116 15.70 6.74 2.06
C LEU A 116 16.73 5.96 2.86
N ALA A 117 17.60 5.22 2.20
CA ALA A 117 18.63 4.46 2.89
C ALA A 117 19.65 5.42 3.51
N PRO A 118 20.12 5.12 4.71
CA PRO A 118 21.14 5.94 5.36
C PRO A 118 22.45 5.89 4.58
#